data_37ff57a24e3701302f3a8d3053c61672
#
_entry.id   37ff57a24e3701302f3a8d3053c61672
#
_cell.length_a   1.000
_cell.length_b   1.000
_cell.length_c   1.000
_cell.angle_alpha   90.00
_cell.angle_beta   90.00
_cell.angle_gamma   90.00
#
_symmetry.space_group_name_H-M   'P 1'
#
loop_
_entity.id
_entity.type
_entity.pdbx_description
1 polymer ?
#
loop_
_entity_poly.entity_id
_entity_poly.type
_entity_poly.pdbx_seq_one_letter_code
_entity_poly.pdbx_strand_id
1 'polypeptide(L)'
;MMLAREPKYLSKYLSTLVPRLAIRHRGLWIILLLAFTNNLASTELIEFRKGEHQLFAEVALTASQRSRGLMWRMEMADNMGMLFILEPQSRQCFWMRNTYLPLTIAFLNQDFKIMQLNDMTPLSEELHCSEEPAHFALEVNQGWFAQRDIQVGDHLEATLR
;
A
#
# COMPACT_ATOMS: atom_id res chain seq x y z
N MET A 1 23.60 -4.97 -1.06
CA MET A 1 23.33 -4.57 0.34
C MET A 1 22.88 -3.12 0.33
N MET A 2 21.58 -2.88 0.11
CA MET A 2 21.00 -1.52 0.05
C MET A 2 20.49 -1.14 1.45
N LEU A 3 21.08 -0.09 2.01
CA LEU A 3 20.60 0.52 3.25
C LEU A 3 19.34 1.32 2.93
N ALA A 4 18.18 0.81 3.36
CA ALA A 4 16.91 1.51 3.28
C ALA A 4 16.94 2.73 4.21
N ARG A 5 17.04 3.94 3.64
CA ARG A 5 16.74 5.18 4.36
C ARG A 5 15.22 5.30 4.50
N GLU A 6 14.77 5.58 5.69
CA GLU A 6 13.38 5.90 5.99
C GLU A 6 12.91 7.11 5.15
N PRO A 7 11.78 7.03 4.46
CA PRO A 7 11.30 8.14 3.65
C PRO A 7 10.84 9.31 4.53
N LYS A 8 11.44 10.48 4.36
CA LYS A 8 11.18 11.72 5.14
C LYS A 8 9.74 12.24 5.06
N TYR A 9 8.92 11.68 4.19
CA TYR A 9 7.52 12.08 4.01
C TYR A 9 6.56 11.55 5.09
N LEU A 10 6.92 10.49 5.81
CA LEU A 10 6.10 9.91 6.88
C LEU A 10 6.00 10.80 8.12
N SER A 11 6.99 11.68 8.37
CA SER A 11 7.00 12.52 9.58
C SER A 11 5.87 13.57 9.60
N LYS A 12 5.36 13.96 8.44
CA LYS A 12 4.32 14.99 8.32
C LYS A 12 2.92 14.47 8.71
N TYR A 13 2.71 13.17 8.63
CA TYR A 13 1.42 12.53 8.89
C TYR A 13 1.34 11.80 10.23
N LEU A 14 2.50 11.47 10.84
CA LEU A 14 2.55 10.73 12.13
C LEU A 14 2.55 11.64 13.37
N SER A 15 2.68 12.95 13.23
CA SER A 15 2.82 13.87 14.40
C SER A 15 1.51 14.19 15.12
N THR A 16 0.35 13.73 14.65
CA THR A 16 -0.96 14.13 15.19
C THR A 16 -1.67 13.07 16.04
N LEU A 17 -1.12 11.88 16.26
CA LEU A 17 -1.87 10.76 16.85
C LEU A 17 -1.19 10.03 18.03
N VAL A 18 -0.46 10.72 18.91
CA VAL A 18 -0.03 10.10 20.16
C VAL A 18 -0.57 10.88 21.36
N PRO A 19 -1.61 10.43 22.07
CA PRO A 19 -1.98 11.00 23.36
C PRO A 19 -0.94 10.60 24.42
N ARG A 20 -0.31 11.62 25.05
CA ARG A 20 0.57 11.42 26.20
C ARG A 20 -0.27 11.02 27.41
N LEU A 21 -0.25 9.76 27.79
CA LEU A 21 -0.75 9.31 29.09
C LEU A 21 0.35 9.53 30.14
N ALA A 22 0.08 10.42 31.09
CA ALA A 22 0.89 10.61 32.29
C ALA A 22 0.56 9.51 33.29
N ILE A 23 1.49 8.58 33.54
CA ILE A 23 1.35 7.54 34.58
C ILE A 23 1.90 8.08 35.88
N ARG A 24 1.04 8.20 36.91
CA ARG A 24 1.37 8.54 38.30
C ARG A 24 1.56 7.26 39.08
N HIS A 25 2.77 7.03 39.58
CA HIS A 25 3.11 5.87 40.42
C HIS A 25 2.44 5.93 41.80
N ARG A 26 1.78 4.82 42.21
CA ARG A 26 1.73 4.35 43.62
C ARG A 26 1.16 2.92 43.67
N GLY A 27 1.90 1.99 44.28
CA GLY A 27 1.34 0.74 44.80
C GLY A 27 1.84 -0.55 44.16
N LEU A 28 2.76 -1.20 44.84
CA LEU A 28 3.35 -2.52 44.67
C LEU A 28 2.31 -3.62 44.75
N TRP A 29 2.03 -4.37 43.68
CA TRP A 29 1.61 -5.79 43.73
C TRP A 29 2.04 -6.44 42.42
N ILE A 30 2.99 -7.37 42.53
CA ILE A 30 3.49 -8.16 41.39
C ILE A 30 2.42 -9.20 41.06
N ILE A 31 1.68 -8.97 39.97
CA ILE A 31 0.98 -10.04 39.28
C ILE A 31 1.65 -10.14 37.90
N LEU A 32 2.45 -11.19 37.75
CA LEU A 32 3.07 -11.58 36.48
C LEU A 32 1.97 -12.11 35.54
N LEU A 33 1.17 -11.21 35.00
CA LEU A 33 0.32 -11.49 33.86
C LEU A 33 1.20 -11.35 32.59
N LEU A 34 1.60 -12.51 32.05
CA LEU A 34 2.09 -12.63 30.69
C LEU A 34 0.98 -12.10 29.75
N ALA A 35 0.95 -10.78 29.60
CA ALA A 35 0.21 -10.18 28.51
C ALA A 35 0.91 -10.62 27.21
N PHE A 36 0.41 -11.69 26.59
CA PHE A 36 0.58 -11.88 25.15
C PHE A 36 -0.07 -10.66 24.52
N THR A 37 0.70 -9.60 24.31
CA THR A 37 0.33 -8.54 23.40
C THR A 37 0.35 -9.16 22.03
N ASN A 38 -0.81 -9.65 21.58
CA ASN A 38 -1.04 -9.87 20.16
C ASN A 38 -0.83 -8.50 19.50
N ASN A 39 0.35 -8.31 18.95
CA ASN A 39 0.66 -7.20 18.08
C ASN A 39 -0.11 -7.48 16.78
N LEU A 40 -1.42 -7.21 16.81
CA LEU A 40 -2.23 -7.10 15.61
C LEU A 40 -1.62 -5.91 14.85
N ALA A 41 -0.73 -6.21 13.92
CA ALA A 41 -0.27 -5.22 12.97
C ALA A 41 -1.53 -4.69 12.28
N SER A 42 -2.00 -3.52 12.70
CA SER A 42 -3.12 -2.87 12.02
C SER A 42 -2.64 -2.55 10.61
N THR A 43 -3.25 -3.17 9.63
CA THR A 43 -3.00 -2.83 8.24
C THR A 43 -3.64 -1.46 8.01
N GLU A 44 -2.83 -0.45 7.75
CA GLU A 44 -3.35 0.86 7.36
C GLU A 44 -4.04 0.73 6.01
N LEU A 45 -5.25 1.24 5.93
CA LEU A 45 -6.05 1.26 4.71
C LEU A 45 -6.16 2.70 4.21
N ILE A 46 -5.94 2.88 2.92
CA ILE A 46 -6.29 4.11 2.20
C ILE A 46 -7.53 3.82 1.36
N GLU A 47 -8.49 4.71 1.46
CA GLU A 47 -9.65 4.71 0.59
C GLU A 47 -9.38 5.59 -0.62
N PHE A 48 -9.51 5.03 -1.83
CA PHE A 48 -9.51 5.74 -3.09
C PHE A 48 -10.91 5.86 -3.64
N ARG A 49 -11.23 7.04 -4.19
CA ARG A 49 -12.51 7.30 -4.86
C ARG A 49 -12.31 7.89 -6.24
N LYS A 50 -13.20 7.50 -7.15
CA LYS A 50 -13.40 8.16 -8.45
C LYS A 50 -14.89 8.13 -8.76
N GLY A 51 -15.55 9.28 -8.64
CA GLY A 51 -17.02 9.34 -8.71
C GLY A 51 -17.68 8.45 -7.65
N GLU A 52 -18.52 7.51 -8.07
CA GLU A 52 -19.19 6.56 -7.17
C GLU A 52 -18.35 5.33 -6.84
N HIS A 53 -17.22 5.11 -7.52
CA HIS A 53 -16.37 3.95 -7.33
C HIS A 53 -15.45 4.13 -6.14
N GLN A 54 -15.31 3.08 -5.35
CA GLN A 54 -14.56 3.05 -4.11
C GLN A 54 -13.63 1.83 -4.08
N LEU A 55 -12.38 2.06 -3.70
CA LEU A 55 -11.34 1.05 -3.52
C LEU A 55 -10.66 1.24 -2.17
N PHE A 56 -10.39 0.16 -1.46
CA PHE A 56 -9.61 0.16 -0.23
C PHE A 56 -8.27 -0.50 -0.51
N ALA A 57 -7.17 0.19 -0.25
CA ALA A 57 -5.84 -0.34 -0.47
C ALA A 57 -5.08 -0.51 0.85
N GLU A 58 -4.54 -1.71 1.07
CA GLU A 58 -3.57 -1.95 2.12
C GLU A 58 -2.28 -1.21 1.78
N VAL A 59 -1.66 -0.53 2.75
CA VAL A 59 -0.41 0.19 2.49
C VAL A 59 0.79 -0.68 2.81
N ALA A 60 1.65 -0.91 1.82
CA ALA A 60 2.93 -1.60 1.99
C ALA A 60 3.98 -0.61 2.53
N LEU A 61 4.04 -0.45 3.85
CA LEU A 61 4.89 0.53 4.54
C LEU A 61 6.35 0.09 4.66
N THR A 62 6.58 -1.18 5.00
CA THR A 62 7.93 -1.70 5.24
C THR A 62 8.55 -2.30 3.98
N ALA A 63 9.87 -2.39 3.94
CA ALA A 63 10.58 -3.07 2.85
C ALA A 63 10.12 -4.54 2.70
N SER A 64 9.84 -5.23 3.81
CA SER A 64 9.31 -6.59 3.79
C SER A 64 7.92 -6.68 3.18
N GLN A 65 7.02 -5.73 3.53
CA GLN A 65 5.68 -5.67 2.94
C GLN A 65 5.75 -5.37 1.44
N ARG A 66 6.58 -4.41 1.03
CA ARG A 66 6.78 -4.09 -0.40
C ARG A 66 7.35 -5.26 -1.18
N SER A 67 8.35 -5.97 -0.62
CA SER A 67 8.94 -7.15 -1.29
C SER A 67 7.96 -8.31 -1.39
N ARG A 68 7.07 -8.47 -0.42
CA ARG A 68 6.05 -9.51 -0.43
C ARG A 68 4.87 -9.16 -1.33
N GLY A 69 4.42 -7.90 -1.31
CA GLY A 69 3.23 -7.46 -2.04
C GLY A 69 2.04 -8.39 -1.80
N LEU A 70 1.36 -8.76 -2.88
CA LEU A 70 0.21 -9.68 -2.91
C LEU A 70 0.60 -11.15 -3.12
N MET A 71 1.90 -11.51 -2.99
CA MET A 71 2.35 -12.90 -3.11
C MET A 71 1.57 -13.83 -2.18
N TRP A 72 1.29 -15.05 -2.65
CA TRP A 72 0.64 -16.14 -1.92
C TRP A 72 -0.85 -15.90 -1.61
N ARG A 73 -1.44 -14.78 -2.04
CA ARG A 73 -2.88 -14.59 -1.91
C ARG A 73 -3.62 -15.38 -2.98
N MET A 74 -4.66 -16.08 -2.55
CA MET A 74 -5.52 -16.88 -3.44
C MET A 74 -6.77 -16.10 -3.88
N GLU A 75 -7.15 -15.08 -3.09
CA GLU A 75 -8.32 -14.25 -3.34
C GLU A 75 -8.09 -12.82 -2.83
N MET A 76 -8.79 -11.88 -3.42
CA MET A 76 -8.86 -10.49 -2.99
C MET A 76 -10.26 -9.96 -3.37
N ALA A 77 -10.93 -9.30 -2.42
CA ALA A 77 -12.24 -8.72 -2.69
C ALA A 77 -12.17 -7.71 -3.84
N ASP A 78 -13.26 -7.56 -4.59
CA ASP A 78 -13.29 -6.74 -5.82
C ASP A 78 -12.85 -5.29 -5.59
N ASN A 79 -13.21 -4.72 -4.45
CA ASN A 79 -12.87 -3.34 -4.07
C ASN A 79 -11.64 -3.24 -3.17
N MET A 80 -10.76 -4.24 -3.18
CA MET A 80 -9.51 -4.23 -2.43
C MET A 80 -8.30 -4.12 -3.36
N GLY A 81 -7.19 -3.61 -2.81
CA GLY A 81 -5.91 -3.48 -3.50
C GLY A 81 -4.75 -3.31 -2.54
N MET A 82 -3.58 -3.06 -3.09
CA MET A 82 -2.38 -2.72 -2.31
C MET A 82 -1.68 -1.50 -2.89
N LEU A 83 -1.39 -0.53 -2.01
CA LEU A 83 -0.65 0.68 -2.34
C LEU A 83 0.80 0.54 -1.90
N PHE A 84 1.70 0.78 -2.82
CA PHE A 84 3.14 0.85 -2.59
C PHE A 84 3.59 2.30 -2.63
N ILE A 85 4.27 2.74 -1.58
CA ILE A 85 4.91 4.06 -1.53
C ILE A 85 6.30 3.91 -2.13
N LEU A 86 6.58 4.64 -3.19
CA LEU A 86 7.80 4.53 -3.98
C LEU A 86 8.73 5.70 -3.72
N GLU A 87 10.02 5.49 -4.01
CA GLU A 87 10.99 6.57 -4.05
C GLU A 87 11.02 7.16 -5.48
N PRO A 88 10.59 8.41 -5.69
CA PRO A 88 10.34 8.96 -7.04
C PRO A 88 11.63 9.29 -7.82
N GLN A 89 12.79 8.84 -7.35
CA GLN A 89 14.09 9.14 -7.98
C GLN A 89 14.52 8.11 -9.02
N SER A 90 13.80 7.00 -9.14
CA SER A 90 14.15 5.92 -10.07
C SER A 90 12.91 5.24 -10.63
N ARG A 91 13.07 4.63 -11.81
CA ARG A 91 12.04 3.73 -12.36
C ARG A 91 11.84 2.56 -11.40
N GLN A 92 10.59 2.26 -11.13
CA GLN A 92 10.19 1.16 -10.26
C GLN A 92 9.62 0.04 -11.11
N CYS A 93 10.04 -1.19 -10.83
CA CYS A 93 9.61 -2.37 -11.56
C CYS A 93 8.95 -3.36 -10.62
N PHE A 94 7.88 -3.97 -11.08
CA PHE A 94 7.10 -4.99 -10.40
C PHE A 94 7.05 -6.26 -11.23
N TRP A 95 6.86 -7.39 -10.59
CA TRP A 95 6.70 -8.70 -11.19
C TRP A 95 5.62 -9.49 -10.49
N MET A 96 5.15 -10.57 -11.12
CA MET A 96 4.09 -11.42 -10.58
C MET A 96 4.60 -12.73 -9.97
N ARG A 97 5.90 -12.80 -9.67
CA ARG A 97 6.46 -13.99 -9.04
C ARG A 97 5.71 -14.35 -7.75
N ASN A 98 5.29 -15.60 -7.61
CA ASN A 98 4.49 -16.09 -6.48
C ASN A 98 3.14 -15.40 -6.27
N THR A 99 2.63 -14.65 -7.24
CA THR A 99 1.33 -13.96 -7.19
C THR A 99 0.34 -14.69 -8.09
N TYR A 100 -0.70 -15.25 -7.48
CA TYR A 100 -1.70 -16.08 -8.16
C TYR A 100 -2.87 -15.24 -8.72
N LEU A 101 -3.06 -14.05 -8.20
CA LEU A 101 -4.13 -13.15 -8.61
C LEU A 101 -3.77 -12.48 -9.94
N PRO A 102 -4.69 -12.43 -10.93
CA PRO A 102 -4.52 -11.54 -12.06
C PRO A 102 -4.70 -10.09 -11.57
N LEU A 103 -3.73 -9.24 -11.82
CA LEU A 103 -3.69 -7.87 -11.32
C LEU A 103 -3.53 -6.84 -12.44
N THR A 104 -4.02 -5.63 -12.19
CA THR A 104 -3.63 -4.43 -12.91
C THR A 104 -2.84 -3.54 -11.96
N ILE A 105 -1.65 -3.08 -12.39
CA ILE A 105 -0.87 -2.08 -11.67
C ILE A 105 -1.09 -0.70 -12.28
N ALA A 106 -1.40 0.28 -11.42
CA ALA A 106 -1.43 1.70 -11.76
C ALA A 106 -0.21 2.39 -11.18
N PHE A 107 0.60 3.07 -11.99
CA PHE A 107 1.62 3.99 -11.52
C PHE A 107 1.03 5.38 -11.36
N LEU A 108 1.24 5.99 -10.18
CA LEU A 108 0.62 7.25 -9.82
C LEU A 108 1.67 8.31 -9.49
N ASN A 109 1.35 9.56 -9.82
CA ASN A 109 2.15 10.71 -9.40
C ASN A 109 1.85 11.10 -7.92
N GLN A 110 2.45 12.20 -7.45
CA GLN A 110 2.27 12.69 -6.07
C GLN A 110 0.83 13.08 -5.71
N ASP A 111 0.00 13.39 -6.71
CA ASP A 111 -1.39 13.82 -6.54
C ASP A 111 -2.38 12.68 -6.84
N PHE A 112 -1.91 11.43 -6.89
CA PHE A 112 -2.67 10.23 -7.25
C PHE A 112 -3.30 10.27 -8.65
N LYS A 113 -2.70 11.03 -9.58
CA LYS A 113 -3.06 10.94 -10.99
C LYS A 113 -2.45 9.68 -11.59
N ILE A 114 -3.26 8.92 -12.31
CA ILE A 114 -2.84 7.71 -13.02
C ILE A 114 -1.96 8.12 -14.21
N MET A 115 -0.71 7.69 -14.20
CA MET A 115 0.25 7.94 -15.26
C MET A 115 0.33 6.77 -16.25
N GLN A 116 0.15 5.54 -15.75
CA GLN A 116 0.29 4.31 -16.53
C GLN A 116 -0.54 3.21 -15.89
N LEU A 117 -1.11 2.33 -16.72
CA LEU A 117 -1.82 1.12 -16.34
C LEU A 117 -1.22 -0.07 -17.07
N ASN A 118 -0.91 -1.15 -16.37
CA ASN A 118 -0.45 -2.40 -16.95
C ASN A 118 -1.19 -3.59 -16.36
N ASP A 119 -1.73 -4.45 -17.20
CA ASP A 119 -2.22 -5.76 -16.78
C ASP A 119 -1.04 -6.72 -16.59
N MET A 120 -1.07 -7.46 -15.50
CA MET A 120 0.00 -8.35 -15.10
C MET A 120 -0.49 -9.80 -15.02
N THR A 121 0.22 -10.68 -15.72
CA THR A 121 -0.12 -12.12 -15.77
C THR A 121 0.35 -12.84 -14.51
N PRO A 122 -0.51 -13.63 -13.83
CA PRO A 122 -0.13 -14.41 -12.67
C PRO A 122 1.13 -15.25 -12.90
N LEU A 123 1.97 -15.35 -11.88
CA LEU A 123 3.20 -16.13 -11.83
C LEU A 123 4.28 -15.75 -12.86
N SER A 124 4.07 -14.67 -13.63
CA SER A 124 5.05 -14.16 -14.58
C SER A 124 6.24 -13.50 -13.84
N GLU A 125 7.44 -13.68 -14.39
CA GLU A 125 8.64 -12.95 -13.97
C GLU A 125 8.94 -11.75 -14.90
N GLU A 126 8.04 -11.44 -15.81
CA GLU A 126 8.11 -10.24 -16.62
C GLU A 126 8.09 -8.98 -15.74
N LEU A 127 8.94 -8.02 -16.07
CA LEU A 127 9.04 -6.78 -15.33
C LEU A 127 8.10 -5.72 -15.90
N HIS A 128 7.20 -5.24 -15.08
CA HIS A 128 6.32 -4.10 -15.38
C HIS A 128 6.91 -2.87 -14.71
N CYS A 129 7.61 -2.05 -15.49
CA CYS A 129 8.31 -0.87 -14.99
C CYS A 129 7.53 0.41 -15.30
N SER A 130 7.60 1.39 -14.39
CA SER A 130 7.08 2.72 -14.68
C SER A 130 7.88 3.36 -15.82
N GLU A 131 7.20 4.00 -16.77
CA GLU A 131 7.85 4.75 -17.86
C GLU A 131 8.52 6.01 -17.34
N GLU A 132 7.87 6.67 -16.38
CA GLU A 132 8.35 7.86 -15.68
C GLU A 132 8.52 7.58 -14.17
N PRO A 133 9.26 8.42 -13.43
CA PRO A 133 9.34 8.32 -11.98
C PRO A 133 7.96 8.43 -11.33
N ALA A 134 7.54 7.39 -10.62
CA ALA A 134 6.25 7.33 -9.94
C ALA A 134 6.41 7.51 -8.43
N HIS A 135 5.42 8.11 -7.77
CA HIS A 135 5.37 8.26 -6.32
C HIS A 135 4.68 7.08 -5.65
N PHE A 136 3.73 6.47 -6.37
CA PHE A 136 2.98 5.32 -5.87
C PHE A 136 2.78 4.30 -6.98
N ALA A 137 2.62 3.03 -6.57
CA ALA A 137 2.01 2.01 -7.39
C ALA A 137 0.79 1.45 -6.65
N LEU A 138 -0.29 1.21 -7.38
CA LEU A 138 -1.54 0.66 -6.85
C LEU A 138 -1.88 -0.61 -7.61
N GLU A 139 -1.82 -1.75 -6.93
CA GLU A 139 -2.23 -3.05 -7.49
C GLU A 139 -3.68 -3.34 -7.11
N VAL A 140 -4.48 -3.72 -8.11
CA VAL A 140 -5.89 -4.07 -7.96
C VAL A 140 -6.20 -5.33 -8.77
N ASN A 141 -7.37 -5.94 -8.57
CA ASN A 141 -7.85 -7.02 -9.42
C ASN A 141 -7.85 -6.58 -10.88
N GLN A 142 -7.41 -7.46 -11.78
CA GLN A 142 -7.35 -7.16 -13.22
C GLN A 142 -8.72 -6.74 -13.75
N GLY A 143 -8.73 -5.68 -14.55
CA GLY A 143 -9.95 -5.12 -15.13
C GLY A 143 -10.71 -4.15 -14.21
N TRP A 144 -10.29 -3.94 -12.95
CA TRP A 144 -10.99 -3.07 -12.01
C TRP A 144 -11.17 -1.64 -12.55
N PHE A 145 -10.13 -1.07 -13.14
CA PHE A 145 -10.14 0.27 -13.74
C PHE A 145 -11.04 0.30 -15.00
N ALA A 146 -10.85 -0.65 -15.90
CA ALA A 146 -11.56 -0.70 -17.17
C ALA A 146 -13.08 -0.85 -17.00
N GLN A 147 -13.53 -1.68 -16.03
CA GLN A 147 -14.95 -1.86 -15.72
C GLN A 147 -15.62 -0.61 -15.14
N ARG A 148 -14.84 0.40 -14.76
CA ARG A 148 -15.30 1.65 -14.13
C ARG A 148 -14.99 2.88 -14.95
N ASP A 149 -14.58 2.68 -16.21
CA ASP A 149 -14.17 3.75 -17.14
C ASP A 149 -13.09 4.66 -16.56
N ILE A 150 -12.21 4.09 -15.70
CA ILE A 150 -11.07 4.80 -15.12
C ILE A 150 -9.84 4.55 -16.00
N GLN A 151 -9.17 5.61 -16.41
CA GLN A 151 -8.11 5.56 -17.39
C GLN A 151 -6.88 6.40 -17.02
N VAL A 152 -5.81 6.27 -17.78
CA VAL A 152 -4.63 7.13 -17.66
C VAL A 152 -5.03 8.60 -17.81
N GLY A 153 -4.54 9.43 -16.88
CA GLY A 153 -4.89 10.83 -16.76
C GLY A 153 -5.93 11.15 -15.68
N ASP A 154 -6.68 10.15 -15.22
CA ASP A 154 -7.62 10.34 -14.11
C ASP A 154 -6.93 10.54 -12.77
N HIS A 155 -7.57 11.30 -11.88
CA HIS A 155 -7.19 11.46 -10.49
C HIS A 155 -8.05 10.58 -9.59
N LEU A 156 -7.40 9.91 -8.62
CA LEU A 156 -8.05 9.18 -7.54
C LEU A 156 -8.03 10.07 -6.29
N GLU A 157 -9.19 10.30 -5.69
CA GLU A 157 -9.28 10.98 -4.40
C GLU A 157 -8.88 10.01 -3.29
N ALA A 158 -7.87 10.35 -2.48
CA ALA A 158 -7.35 9.49 -1.43
C ALA A 158 -7.72 10.01 -0.04
N THR A 159 -8.19 9.13 0.84
CA THR A 159 -8.53 9.42 2.24
C THR A 159 -7.94 8.34 3.15
N LEU A 160 -7.22 8.72 4.20
CA LEU A 160 -6.76 7.80 5.25
C LEU A 160 -7.93 7.33 6.11
N ARG A 161 -7.95 6.02 6.43
CA ARG A 161 -8.94 5.42 7.31
C ARG A 161 -8.30 4.74 8.52
#